data_131a0263ca8caea232f5ecdf88c41ef0
#
_entry.id   131a0263ca8caea232f5ecdf88c41ef0
#
_cell.length_a   1.000
_cell.length_b   1.000
_cell.length_c   1.000
_cell.angle_alpha   90.00
_cell.angle_beta   90.00
_cell.angle_gamma   90.00
#
_symmetry.space_group_name_H-M   'P 1'
#
loop_
_entity.id
_entity.type
_entity.pdbx_description
1 polymer ?
#
loop_
_entity_poly.entity_id
_entity_poly.type
_entity_poly.pdbx_seq_one_letter_code
_entity_poly.pdbx_strand_id
1 'polypeptide(L)'
;MKQLINYCPVHGYEQEVNAYADGMKGYLKNNKLDGIELYVYQQKPYTSDYREESIGVHLKYWPYWLDFWYGNQKHLNENYSDKKQLQEYYLGAVNQEEWLQIIRNNIKAALAVNPEYLVWHVSNCNLKEIFIFSITMRRL
;
A
#
# COMPACT_ATOMS: atom_id res chain seq x y z
N MET A 1 12.66 20.47 4.25
CA MET A 1 12.26 19.05 4.28
C MET A 1 10.74 19.01 4.16
N LYS A 2 10.18 18.26 3.21
CA LYS A 2 8.72 18.17 3.05
C LYS A 2 8.11 17.35 4.18
N GLN A 3 6.98 17.81 4.71
CA GLN A 3 6.18 17.09 5.70
C GLN A 3 4.99 16.44 4.99
N LEU A 4 4.94 15.13 4.99
CA LEU A 4 3.91 14.34 4.31
C LEU A 4 3.11 13.53 5.31
N ILE A 5 1.87 13.21 4.95
CA ILE A 5 1.07 12.23 5.66
C ILE A 5 0.81 11.02 4.75
N ASN A 6 0.87 9.81 5.30
CA ASN A 6 0.39 8.63 4.62
C ASN A 6 -1.13 8.66 4.53
N TYR A 7 -1.64 8.58 3.31
CA TYR A 7 -3.07 8.63 3.06
C TYR A 7 -3.54 7.39 2.30
N CYS A 8 -4.47 6.68 2.89
CA CYS A 8 -5.16 5.55 2.27
C CYS A 8 -6.61 5.95 2.03
N PRO A 9 -7.08 6.08 0.79
CA PRO A 9 -8.44 6.47 0.46
C PRO A 9 -9.41 5.30 0.75
N VAL A 10 -9.72 5.11 2.02
CA VAL A 10 -10.71 4.16 2.52
C VAL A 10 -11.76 4.91 3.33
N HIS A 11 -12.92 4.34 3.45
CA HIS A 11 -14.15 4.97 3.94
C HIS A 11 -14.03 5.82 5.22
N GLY A 12 -13.12 5.54 6.13
CA GLY A 12 -12.94 6.34 7.35
C GLY A 12 -12.16 7.65 7.13
N TYR A 13 -11.08 7.58 6.38
CA TYR A 13 -10.19 8.74 6.12
C TYR A 13 -10.80 9.73 5.14
N GLU A 14 -11.59 9.27 4.17
CA GLU A 14 -12.29 10.16 3.23
C GLU A 14 -13.27 11.08 3.94
N GLN A 15 -13.93 10.63 5.00
CA GLN A 15 -14.85 11.47 5.78
C GLN A 15 -14.11 12.62 6.47
N GLU A 16 -12.92 12.36 7.02
CA GLU A 16 -12.10 13.38 7.66
C GLU A 16 -11.66 14.45 6.66
N VAL A 17 -11.19 14.04 5.49
CA VAL A 17 -10.77 14.95 4.42
C VAL A 17 -11.94 15.75 3.86
N ASN A 18 -13.09 15.12 3.64
CA ASN A 18 -14.29 15.75 3.11
C ASN A 18 -14.98 16.71 4.09
N ALA A 19 -14.56 16.73 5.36
CA ALA A 19 -15.00 17.74 6.32
C ALA A 19 -14.42 19.14 6.03
N TYR A 20 -13.38 19.23 5.20
CA TYR A 20 -12.79 20.51 4.77
C TYR A 20 -13.42 21.00 3.47
N ALA A 21 -13.70 22.30 3.37
CA ALA A 21 -14.36 22.90 2.20
C ALA A 21 -13.61 22.63 0.88
N ASP A 22 -12.27 22.60 0.93
CA ASP A 22 -11.40 22.36 -0.22
C ASP A 22 -10.87 20.90 -0.22
N GLY A 23 -11.53 19.96 0.49
CA GLY A 23 -11.14 18.56 0.57
C GLY A 23 -9.68 18.38 1.03
N MET A 24 -8.89 17.61 0.28
CA MET A 24 -7.49 17.32 0.63
C MET A 24 -6.63 18.60 0.73
N LYS A 25 -6.80 19.56 -0.16
CA LYS A 25 -6.06 20.85 -0.09
C LYS A 25 -6.33 21.58 1.22
N GLY A 26 -7.58 21.66 1.63
CA GLY A 26 -7.99 22.26 2.89
C GLY A 26 -7.41 21.53 4.10
N TYR A 27 -7.46 20.20 4.08
CA TYR A 27 -6.87 19.34 5.10
C TYR A 27 -5.36 19.58 5.25
N LEU A 28 -4.60 19.54 4.16
CA LEU A 28 -3.15 19.73 4.16
C LEU A 28 -2.77 21.12 4.68
N LYS A 29 -3.44 22.16 4.20
CA LYS A 29 -3.22 23.55 4.65
C LYS A 29 -3.45 23.73 6.14
N ASN A 30 -4.56 23.18 6.66
CA ASN A 30 -4.90 23.27 8.07
C ASN A 30 -3.90 22.55 8.98
N ASN A 31 -3.33 21.42 8.51
CA ASN A 31 -2.37 20.63 9.24
C ASN A 31 -0.91 20.98 8.94
N LYS A 32 -0.64 22.01 8.12
CA LYS A 32 0.70 22.47 7.72
C LYS A 32 1.52 21.37 7.05
N LEU A 33 0.89 20.57 6.21
CA LEU A 33 1.50 19.49 5.44
C LEU A 33 1.77 19.92 4.00
N ASP A 34 2.86 19.43 3.42
CA ASP A 34 3.27 19.73 2.04
C ASP A 34 2.57 18.83 1.00
N GLY A 35 2.05 17.70 1.42
CA GLY A 35 1.37 16.74 0.55
C GLY A 35 1.11 15.40 1.21
N ILE A 36 0.75 14.43 0.39
CA ILE A 36 0.48 13.04 0.83
C ILE A 36 1.47 12.05 0.23
N GLU A 37 1.72 10.97 0.97
CA GLU A 37 2.18 9.70 0.43
C GLU A 37 0.95 8.81 0.25
N LEU A 38 0.47 8.69 -0.99
CA LEU A 38 -0.76 7.99 -1.33
C LEU A 38 -0.54 6.48 -1.30
N TYR A 39 -1.36 5.75 -0.54
CA TYR A 39 -1.32 4.29 -0.54
C TYR A 39 -2.22 3.71 -1.63
N VAL A 40 -1.60 3.07 -2.63
CA VAL A 40 -2.28 2.43 -3.76
C VAL A 40 -2.29 0.92 -3.58
N TYR A 41 -3.37 0.37 -3.03
CA TYR A 41 -3.52 -1.07 -2.80
C TYR A 41 -4.42 -1.78 -3.80
N GLN A 42 -5.18 -1.04 -4.60
CA GLN A 42 -6.05 -1.57 -5.66
C GLN A 42 -5.38 -1.48 -7.03
N GLN A 43 -5.89 -2.25 -8.00
CA GLN A 43 -5.43 -2.19 -9.40
C GLN A 43 -6.04 -1.01 -10.17
N LYS A 44 -7.16 -0.46 -9.69
CA LYS A 44 -7.79 0.71 -10.30
C LYS A 44 -7.24 1.97 -9.67
N PRO A 45 -6.82 2.94 -10.48
CA PRO A 45 -6.40 4.21 -9.94
C PRO A 45 -7.62 5.00 -9.42
N TYR A 46 -7.72 5.20 -8.10
CA TYR A 46 -8.40 6.39 -7.59
C TYR A 46 -7.44 7.58 -7.51
N THR A 47 -6.48 7.50 -8.33
CA THR A 47 -5.29 8.34 -8.31
C THR A 47 -5.54 9.69 -8.95
N SER A 48 -6.57 9.83 -9.80
CA SER A 48 -6.93 11.11 -10.41
C SER A 48 -7.34 12.16 -9.39
N ASP A 49 -8.02 11.74 -8.32
CA ASP A 49 -8.62 12.63 -7.33
C ASP A 49 -7.59 13.24 -6.35
N TYR A 50 -6.39 12.64 -6.29
CA TYR A 50 -5.32 13.08 -5.38
C TYR A 50 -4.01 13.40 -6.10
N ARG A 51 -4.06 13.61 -7.42
CA ARG A 51 -2.87 13.78 -8.25
C ARG A 51 -2.04 14.99 -7.85
N GLU A 52 -2.71 16.10 -7.54
CA GLU A 52 -2.02 17.36 -7.22
C GLU A 52 -1.37 17.35 -5.84
N GLU A 53 -1.93 16.59 -4.91
CA GLU A 53 -1.45 16.50 -3.53
C GLU A 53 -0.47 15.36 -3.30
N SER A 54 -0.39 14.38 -4.22
CA SER A 54 0.48 13.22 -4.08
C SER A 54 1.92 13.55 -4.43
N ILE A 55 2.80 13.50 -3.44
CA ILE A 55 4.24 13.65 -3.61
C ILE A 55 4.91 12.29 -3.72
N GLY A 56 4.49 11.33 -2.89
CA GLY A 56 4.94 9.96 -2.95
C GLY A 56 3.78 8.98 -3.11
N VAL A 57 4.09 7.76 -3.53
CA VAL A 57 3.11 6.67 -3.57
C VAL A 57 3.67 5.44 -2.89
N HIS A 58 2.89 4.90 -1.99
CA HIS A 58 3.15 3.64 -1.32
C HIS A 58 2.42 2.51 -2.05
N LEU A 59 3.17 1.56 -2.60
CA LEU A 59 2.63 0.40 -3.32
C LEU A 59 2.09 -0.64 -2.34
N LYS A 60 1.20 -1.50 -2.84
CA LYS A 60 0.68 -2.62 -2.06
C LYS A 60 1.83 -3.52 -1.59
N TYR A 61 1.77 -3.93 -0.33
CA TYR A 61 2.69 -4.87 0.29
C TYR A 61 2.08 -6.26 0.40
N TRP A 62 2.88 -7.30 0.11
CA TRP A 62 2.51 -8.71 0.27
C TRP A 62 3.50 -9.39 1.22
N PRO A 63 3.18 -9.53 2.52
CA PRO A 63 4.13 -10.01 3.54
C PRO A 63 4.63 -11.44 3.31
N TYR A 64 3.85 -12.29 2.65
CA TYR A 64 4.16 -13.70 2.41
C TYR A 64 4.40 -14.01 0.93
N TRP A 65 4.94 -13.06 0.17
CA TRP A 65 5.06 -13.20 -1.28
C TRP A 65 6.01 -14.32 -1.71
N LEU A 66 7.07 -14.66 -0.93
CA LEU A 66 7.94 -15.78 -1.22
C LEU A 66 7.21 -17.12 -1.11
N ASP A 67 6.34 -17.28 -0.11
CA ASP A 67 5.52 -18.48 0.04
C ASP A 67 4.57 -18.66 -1.14
N PHE A 68 3.95 -17.56 -1.59
CA PHE A 68 3.13 -17.57 -2.81
C PHE A 68 3.97 -17.90 -4.05
N TRP A 69 5.16 -17.28 -4.18
CA TRP A 69 6.07 -17.47 -5.30
C TRP A 69 6.54 -18.91 -5.44
N TYR A 70 6.90 -19.56 -4.34
CA TYR A 70 7.37 -20.94 -4.32
C TYR A 70 6.26 -21.98 -4.12
N GLY A 71 5.01 -21.56 -4.03
CA GLY A 71 3.86 -22.47 -3.86
C GLY A 71 3.85 -23.17 -2.49
N ASN A 72 4.38 -22.52 -1.45
CA ASN A 72 4.38 -23.05 -0.09
C ASN A 72 2.97 -22.97 0.53
N GLN A 73 2.08 -23.82 0.04
CA GLN A 73 0.66 -23.81 0.40
C GLN A 73 0.42 -24.05 1.90
N LYS A 74 1.29 -24.83 2.55
CA LYS A 74 1.19 -25.06 4.00
C LYS A 74 1.32 -23.73 4.76
N HIS A 75 2.37 -22.97 4.49
CA HIS A 75 2.64 -21.71 5.17
C HIS A 75 1.61 -20.62 4.81
N LEU A 76 1.15 -20.60 3.57
CA LEU A 76 0.05 -19.70 3.18
C LEU A 76 -1.23 -20.01 3.95
N ASN A 77 -1.58 -21.30 4.13
CA ASN A 77 -2.76 -21.69 4.88
C ASN A 77 -2.64 -21.41 6.40
N GLU A 78 -1.43 -21.35 6.93
CA GLU A 78 -1.19 -20.94 8.33
C GLU A 78 -1.39 -19.43 8.56
N ASN A 79 -1.19 -18.62 7.53
CA ASN A 79 -1.25 -17.17 7.61
C ASN A 79 -2.55 -16.55 7.08
N TYR A 80 -3.33 -17.31 6.33
CA TYR A 80 -4.64 -16.88 5.84
C TYR A 80 -5.72 -17.85 6.34
N SER A 81 -6.83 -17.31 6.84
CA SER A 81 -7.88 -18.10 7.47
C SER A 81 -8.55 -19.09 6.51
N ASP A 82 -8.62 -18.75 5.23
CA ASP A 82 -9.16 -19.59 4.17
C ASP A 82 -8.65 -19.21 2.78
N LYS A 83 -8.97 -20.03 1.78
CA LYS A 83 -8.60 -19.79 0.38
C LYS A 83 -9.19 -18.49 -0.19
N LYS A 84 -10.36 -18.09 0.27
CA LYS A 84 -11.01 -16.86 -0.19
C LYS A 84 -10.22 -15.64 0.25
N GLN A 85 -9.82 -15.58 1.51
CA GLN A 85 -8.98 -14.52 2.04
C GLN A 85 -7.64 -14.44 1.30
N LEU A 86 -7.01 -15.56 1.01
CA LEU A 86 -5.78 -15.63 0.20
C LEU A 86 -6.01 -15.06 -1.20
N GLN A 87 -7.07 -15.47 -1.89
CA GLN A 87 -7.41 -14.97 -3.21
C GLN A 87 -7.70 -13.46 -3.21
N GLU A 88 -8.45 -12.97 -2.24
CA GLU A 88 -8.73 -11.54 -2.09
C GLU A 88 -7.44 -10.75 -1.85
N TYR A 89 -6.56 -11.27 -1.03
CA TYR A 89 -5.28 -10.62 -0.71
C TYR A 89 -4.36 -10.52 -1.93
N TYR A 90 -4.29 -11.59 -2.73
CA TYR A 90 -3.53 -11.62 -3.98
C TYR A 90 -4.34 -11.15 -5.20
N LEU A 91 -5.51 -10.52 -4.97
CA LEU A 91 -6.36 -9.93 -6.00
C LEU A 91 -6.74 -10.90 -7.12
N GLY A 92 -6.94 -12.16 -6.76
CA GLY A 92 -7.33 -13.24 -7.66
C GLY A 92 -6.18 -13.97 -8.35
N ALA A 93 -4.93 -13.56 -8.17
CA ALA A 93 -3.79 -14.29 -8.73
C ALA A 93 -3.67 -15.69 -8.15
N VAL A 94 -3.47 -16.68 -9.02
CA VAL A 94 -3.29 -18.09 -8.65
C VAL A 94 -1.89 -18.62 -8.98
N ASN A 95 -1.07 -17.82 -9.68
CA ASN A 95 0.29 -18.16 -10.06
C ASN A 95 1.20 -16.93 -10.11
N GLN A 96 2.49 -17.16 -10.31
CA GLN A 96 3.53 -16.14 -10.36
C GLN A 96 3.29 -15.09 -11.43
N GLU A 97 2.89 -15.50 -12.64
CA GLU A 97 2.73 -14.58 -13.77
C GLU A 97 1.56 -13.62 -13.56
N GLU A 98 0.44 -14.14 -13.07
CA GLU A 98 -0.73 -13.33 -12.72
C GLU A 98 -0.39 -12.35 -11.60
N TRP A 99 0.35 -12.79 -10.57
CA TRP A 99 0.78 -11.91 -9.50
C TRP A 99 1.74 -10.82 -10.00
N LEU A 100 2.69 -11.15 -10.86
CA LEU A 100 3.56 -10.15 -11.50
C LEU A 100 2.75 -9.14 -12.33
N GLN A 101 1.69 -9.58 -12.99
CA GLN A 101 0.82 -8.66 -13.72
C GLN A 101 0.07 -7.70 -12.77
N ILE A 102 -0.33 -8.19 -11.60
CA ILE A 102 -0.92 -7.35 -10.54
C ILE A 102 0.07 -6.30 -10.05
N ILE A 103 1.34 -6.69 -9.79
CA ILE A 103 2.38 -5.73 -9.41
C ILE A 103 2.57 -4.67 -10.50
N ARG A 104 2.67 -5.07 -11.77
CA ARG A 104 2.79 -4.13 -12.90
C ARG A 104 1.62 -3.16 -12.96
N ASN A 105 0.40 -3.65 -12.74
CA ASN A 105 -0.80 -2.82 -12.73
C ASN A 105 -0.80 -1.85 -11.53
N ASN A 106 -0.34 -2.30 -10.37
CA ASN A 106 -0.21 -1.45 -9.18
C ASN A 106 0.82 -0.32 -9.41
N ILE A 107 1.97 -0.63 -10.03
CA ILE A 107 2.97 0.37 -10.42
C ILE A 107 2.39 1.36 -11.44
N LYS A 108 1.67 0.88 -12.47
CA LYS A 108 1.03 1.75 -13.46
C LYS A 108 -0.01 2.68 -12.82
N ALA A 109 -0.81 2.16 -11.88
CA ALA A 109 -1.76 2.95 -11.12
C ALA A 109 -1.06 4.04 -10.30
N ALA A 110 0.05 3.69 -9.64
CA ALA A 110 0.85 4.63 -8.87
C ALA A 110 1.46 5.74 -9.75
N LEU A 111 1.97 5.40 -10.92
CA LEU A 111 2.56 6.37 -11.86
C LEU A 111 1.52 7.35 -12.45
N ALA A 112 0.24 7.03 -12.39
CA ALA A 112 -0.82 7.90 -12.90
C ALA A 112 -0.93 9.24 -12.15
N VAL A 113 -0.47 9.32 -10.90
CA VAL A 113 -0.40 10.59 -10.13
C VAL A 113 0.90 11.35 -10.34
N ASN A 114 1.84 10.82 -11.11
CA ASN A 114 3.15 11.42 -11.37
C ASN A 114 3.95 11.72 -10.08
N PRO A 115 4.16 10.73 -9.19
CA PRO A 115 4.82 10.94 -7.91
C PRO A 115 6.32 11.21 -8.07
N GLU A 116 6.92 11.90 -7.08
CA GLU A 116 8.37 12.10 -7.01
C GLU A 116 9.12 10.80 -6.66
N TYR A 117 8.46 9.88 -5.93
CA TYR A 117 9.02 8.59 -5.54
C TYR A 117 7.95 7.52 -5.31
N LEU A 118 8.38 6.26 -5.35
CA LEU A 118 7.58 5.09 -4.99
C LEU A 118 8.21 4.38 -3.78
N VAL A 119 7.37 3.97 -2.84
CA VAL A 119 7.77 3.09 -1.73
C VAL A 119 7.25 1.70 -1.99
N TRP A 120 8.14 0.73 -1.98
CA TRP A 120 7.78 -0.68 -2.10
C TRP A 120 8.51 -1.53 -1.07
N HIS A 121 7.76 -2.29 -0.29
CA HIS A 121 8.32 -3.25 0.64
C HIS A 121 8.57 -4.58 -0.06
N VAL A 122 9.84 -4.96 -0.18
CA VAL A 122 10.29 -6.22 -0.77
C VAL A 122 10.62 -7.31 0.26
N SER A 123 10.46 -6.99 1.55
CA SER A 123 10.69 -7.96 2.61
C SER A 123 9.61 -9.04 2.62
N ASN A 124 10.03 -10.30 2.82
CA ASN A 124 9.11 -11.39 3.12
C ASN A 124 9.18 -11.63 4.63
N CYS A 125 8.12 -11.27 5.34
CA CYS A 125 8.08 -11.37 6.79
C CYS A 125 6.98 -12.31 7.24
N ASN A 126 7.28 -13.20 8.16
CA ASN A 126 6.27 -13.82 9.01
C ASN A 126 6.16 -13.03 10.32
N LEU A 127 5.14 -13.30 11.13
CA LEU A 127 4.91 -12.57 12.39
C LEU A 127 6.12 -12.58 13.32
N LYS A 128 6.90 -13.67 13.35
CA LYS A 128 8.10 -13.79 14.18
C LYS A 128 9.20 -12.84 13.70
N GLU A 129 9.40 -12.75 12.39
CA GLU A 129 10.40 -11.86 11.77
C GLU A 129 10.04 -10.38 11.97
N ILE A 130 8.78 -10.01 11.88
CA ILE A 130 8.33 -8.64 12.14
C ILE A 130 8.67 -8.22 13.58
N PHE A 131 8.47 -9.09 14.56
CA PHE A 131 8.84 -8.80 15.95
C PHE A 131 10.35 -8.62 16.14
N ILE A 132 11.16 -9.47 15.55
CA ILE A 132 12.63 -9.39 15.61
C ILE A 132 13.12 -8.09 14.96
N PHE A 133 12.61 -7.75 13.78
CA PHE A 133 12.97 -6.55 13.05
C PHE A 133 12.59 -5.27 13.82
N SER A 134 11.42 -5.22 14.41
CA SER A 134 10.97 -4.09 15.24
C SER A 134 11.84 -3.86 16.47
N ILE A 135 12.30 -4.93 17.11
CA ILE A 135 13.19 -4.84 18.29
C ILE A 135 14.59 -4.35 17.89
N THR A 136 15.11 -4.79 16.74
CA THR A 136 16.43 -4.38 16.24
C THR A 136 16.45 -2.90 15.84
N MET A 137 15.38 -2.41 15.20
CA MET A 137 15.26 -1.00 14.81
C MET A 137 15.12 -0.04 16.00
N ARG A 138 14.65 -0.50 17.18
CA ARG A 138 14.57 0.33 18.39
C ARG A 138 15.89 0.46 19.14
N ARG A 139 16.93 -0.28 18.74
CA ARG A 139 18.26 -0.25 19.37
C ARG A 139 19.32 0.53 18.58
N LEU A 140 18.94 1.05 17.41
CA LEU A 140 19.76 1.97 16.61
C LEU A 140 19.29 3.41 16.81
#